data_02ee57634128c46def63a3305bb1f8a3
#
_entry.id   02ee57634128c46def63a3305bb1f8a3
#
_cell.length_a   1.000
_cell.length_b   1.000
_cell.length_c   1.000
_cell.angle_alpha   90.00
_cell.angle_beta   90.00
_cell.angle_gamma   90.00
#
_symmetry.space_group_name_H-M   'P 1'
#
loop_
_entity.id
_entity.type
_entity.pdbx_description
1 polymer ?
#
loop_
_entity_poly.entity_id
_entity_poly.type
_entity_poly.pdbx_seq_one_letter_code
_entity_poly.pdbx_strand_id
1 'polypeptide(L)'
;MKNTLFIGDSRGVGICEYGGLDEVDFFTSVGMSVYNVFDDVVSVPNVGKIALEELLKAKSYDKVYIMLGINEIGYQAEEILKRYSNLLETIKETQPDAKIFVHGNLHVTKERSQSDKIINNPAINRLNASLEKYADNNRIFYLDINSLFDDNEGNLDPEKTSDNVHVYAKYYIDWANWLVEETTAKLSEADN
;
A
#
# COMPACT_ATOMS: atom_id res chain seq x y z
N MET A 1 5.74 -15.01 -3.96
CA MET A 1 4.84 -14.03 -4.68
C MET A 1 5.43 -13.68 -6.05
N LYS A 2 5.48 -14.65 -6.96
CA LYS A 2 6.03 -14.45 -8.32
C LYS A 2 5.21 -13.44 -9.11
N ASN A 3 5.86 -12.80 -10.10
CA ASN A 3 5.25 -11.83 -11.01
C ASN A 3 4.41 -10.75 -10.28
N THR A 4 4.96 -10.20 -9.22
CA THR A 4 4.26 -9.26 -8.36
C THR A 4 4.98 -7.91 -8.34
N LEU A 5 4.22 -6.83 -8.46
CA LEU A 5 4.67 -5.45 -8.25
C LEU A 5 4.05 -4.91 -6.97
N PHE A 6 4.86 -4.25 -6.15
CA PHE A 6 4.41 -3.49 -4.99
C PHE A 6 4.75 -2.00 -5.19
N ILE A 7 3.73 -1.16 -5.26
CA ILE A 7 3.85 0.30 -5.36
C ILE A 7 3.55 0.88 -3.99
N GLY A 8 4.48 1.65 -3.40
CA GLY A 8 4.26 2.13 -2.04
C GLY A 8 5.23 3.19 -1.54
N ASP A 9 4.86 3.77 -0.41
CA ASP A 9 5.61 4.77 0.33
C ASP A 9 6.69 4.14 1.26
N SER A 10 7.10 4.86 2.30
CA SER A 10 8.11 4.41 3.28
C SER A 10 7.77 3.06 3.94
N ARG A 11 6.50 2.72 4.09
CA ARG A 11 6.08 1.43 4.64
C ARG A 11 6.33 0.30 3.64
N GLY A 12 6.13 0.57 2.34
CA GLY A 12 6.52 -0.33 1.26
C GLY A 12 8.03 -0.55 1.20
N VAL A 13 8.83 0.50 1.46
CA VAL A 13 10.29 0.37 1.62
C VAL A 13 10.61 -0.60 2.78
N GLY A 14 9.92 -0.47 3.92
CA GLY A 14 10.09 -1.39 5.04
C GLY A 14 9.76 -2.85 4.69
N ILE A 15 8.68 -3.10 3.94
CA ILE A 15 8.36 -4.46 3.47
C ILE A 15 9.45 -4.97 2.51
N CYS A 16 9.96 -4.12 1.61
CA CYS A 16 11.05 -4.47 0.69
C CYS A 16 12.32 -4.89 1.45
N GLU A 17 12.70 -4.12 2.47
CA GLU A 17 13.95 -4.34 3.21
C GLU A 17 13.88 -5.49 4.22
N TYR A 18 12.73 -5.68 4.88
CA TYR A 18 12.61 -6.56 6.04
C TYR A 18 11.54 -7.66 5.90
N GLY A 19 10.73 -7.63 4.84
CA GLY A 19 9.61 -8.56 4.66
C GLY A 19 9.99 -9.92 4.07
N GLY A 20 11.19 -10.08 3.51
CA GLY A 20 11.64 -11.35 2.94
C GLY A 20 10.90 -11.78 1.65
N LEU A 21 10.41 -10.82 0.87
CA LEU A 21 9.68 -11.05 -0.38
C LEU A 21 10.60 -10.86 -1.61
N ASP A 22 11.63 -11.69 -1.73
CA ASP A 22 12.72 -11.53 -2.74
C ASP A 22 12.27 -11.58 -4.21
N GLU A 23 11.11 -12.18 -4.50
CA GLU A 23 10.57 -12.31 -5.87
C GLU A 23 9.60 -11.18 -6.25
N VAL A 24 9.41 -10.18 -5.39
CA VAL A 24 8.54 -9.01 -5.63
C VAL A 24 9.37 -7.86 -6.18
N ASP A 25 8.89 -7.22 -7.24
CA ASP A 25 9.44 -5.94 -7.67
C ASP A 25 8.84 -4.82 -6.81
N PHE A 26 9.67 -4.08 -6.12
CA PHE A 26 9.24 -2.98 -5.26
C PHE A 26 9.50 -1.64 -5.93
N PHE A 27 8.44 -0.98 -6.38
CA PHE A 27 8.45 0.42 -6.81
C PHE A 27 8.06 1.29 -5.61
N THR A 28 9.01 1.51 -4.72
CA THR A 28 8.76 2.15 -3.42
C THR A 28 9.79 3.23 -3.12
N SER A 29 9.34 4.35 -2.55
CA SER A 29 10.23 5.38 -2.03
C SER A 29 9.63 6.09 -0.82
N VAL A 30 10.52 6.64 0.03
CA VAL A 30 10.09 7.45 1.17
C VAL A 30 9.39 8.71 0.65
N GLY A 31 8.18 8.98 1.14
CA GLY A 31 7.38 10.13 0.73
C GLY A 31 6.61 9.95 -0.57
N MET A 32 6.62 8.76 -1.18
CA MET A 32 5.80 8.49 -2.36
C MET A 32 4.32 8.70 -2.06
N SER A 33 3.62 9.27 -3.03
CA SER A 33 2.22 9.63 -2.97
C SER A 33 1.57 9.52 -4.36
N VAL A 34 0.27 9.60 -4.46
CA VAL A 34 -0.42 9.65 -5.76
C VAL A 34 -0.09 10.92 -6.57
N TYR A 35 0.60 11.90 -5.95
CA TYR A 35 1.02 13.14 -6.62
C TYR A 35 2.32 13.00 -7.39
N ASN A 36 3.23 12.13 -6.93
CA ASN A 36 4.56 11.98 -7.51
C ASN A 36 4.86 10.58 -8.05
N VAL A 37 3.96 9.61 -7.89
CA VAL A 37 4.19 8.20 -8.27
C VAL A 37 4.55 8.02 -9.75
N PHE A 38 4.09 8.90 -10.65
CA PHE A 38 4.42 8.86 -12.07
C PHE A 38 5.67 9.68 -12.42
N ASP A 39 6.06 10.63 -11.57
CA ASP A 39 7.21 11.51 -11.81
C ASP A 39 8.50 10.94 -11.19
N ASP A 40 8.35 10.06 -10.20
CA ASP A 40 9.47 9.45 -9.48
C ASP A 40 10.20 8.40 -10.35
N VAL A 41 11.53 8.42 -10.27
CA VAL A 41 12.39 7.35 -10.80
C VAL A 41 12.97 6.58 -9.62
N VAL A 42 12.55 5.33 -9.48
CA VAL A 42 12.88 4.48 -8.34
C VAL A 42 13.90 3.41 -8.74
N SER A 43 14.79 3.07 -7.80
CA SER A 43 15.69 1.92 -7.97
C SER A 43 14.93 0.63 -7.55
N VAL A 44 14.40 -0.07 -8.54
CA VAL A 44 13.69 -1.33 -8.32
C VAL A 44 14.70 -2.47 -8.27
N PRO A 45 14.71 -3.32 -7.21
CA PRO A 45 15.60 -4.47 -7.13
C PRO A 45 15.52 -5.34 -8.39
N ASN A 46 16.67 -5.79 -8.89
CA ASN A 46 16.81 -6.62 -10.11
C ASN A 46 16.37 -5.96 -11.44
N VAL A 47 15.88 -4.72 -11.43
CA VAL A 47 15.49 -3.97 -12.64
C VAL A 47 16.38 -2.77 -12.86
N GLY A 48 16.70 -2.01 -11.79
CA GLY A 48 17.47 -0.77 -11.86
C GLY A 48 16.59 0.47 -11.70
N LYS A 49 17.12 1.64 -12.09
CA LYS A 49 16.39 2.91 -12.02
C LYS A 49 15.39 3.01 -13.16
N ILE A 50 14.12 3.16 -12.81
CA ILE A 50 13.02 3.15 -13.78
C ILE A 50 11.86 4.02 -13.27
N ALA A 51 11.09 4.63 -14.17
CA ALA A 51 9.81 5.26 -13.89
C ALA A 51 8.69 4.21 -13.89
N LEU A 52 7.57 4.48 -13.18
CA LEU A 52 6.48 3.52 -13.06
C LEU A 52 5.90 3.09 -14.40
N GLU A 53 5.61 4.04 -15.29
CA GLU A 53 5.03 3.71 -16.60
C GLU A 53 5.98 2.87 -17.47
N GLU A 54 7.27 3.12 -17.38
CA GLU A 54 8.29 2.33 -18.09
C GLU A 54 8.35 0.90 -17.54
N LEU A 55 8.29 0.75 -16.22
CA LEU A 55 8.25 -0.56 -15.57
C LEU A 55 7.01 -1.35 -15.97
N LEU A 56 5.83 -0.72 -15.94
CA LEU A 56 4.56 -1.34 -16.32
C LEU A 56 4.51 -1.75 -17.81
N LYS A 57 5.25 -1.05 -18.69
CA LYS A 57 5.39 -1.41 -20.10
C LYS A 57 6.44 -2.51 -20.35
N ALA A 58 7.46 -2.57 -19.50
CA ALA A 58 8.58 -3.49 -19.66
C ALA A 58 8.32 -4.89 -19.09
N LYS A 59 7.42 -5.01 -18.09
CA LYS A 59 7.14 -6.27 -17.39
C LYS A 59 5.63 -6.49 -17.26
N SER A 60 5.22 -7.76 -17.31
CA SER A 60 3.85 -8.17 -16.99
C SER A 60 3.79 -8.73 -15.57
N TYR A 61 2.75 -8.36 -14.85
CA TYR A 61 2.52 -8.77 -13.46
C TYR A 61 1.19 -9.49 -13.30
N ASP A 62 1.17 -10.53 -12.48
CA ASP A 62 -0.07 -11.24 -12.11
C ASP A 62 -0.78 -10.50 -10.96
N LYS A 63 -0.01 -9.78 -10.14
CA LYS A 63 -0.50 -9.04 -8.98
C LYS A 63 0.18 -7.67 -8.87
N VAL A 64 -0.61 -6.65 -8.57
CA VAL A 64 -0.11 -5.30 -8.28
C VAL A 64 -0.69 -4.83 -6.96
N TYR A 65 0.17 -4.53 -6.00
CA TYR A 65 -0.20 -3.93 -4.72
C TYR A 65 0.04 -2.43 -4.74
N ILE A 66 -0.87 -1.67 -4.12
CA ILE A 66 -0.77 -0.21 -4.00
C ILE A 66 -0.97 0.17 -2.55
N MET A 67 0.03 0.77 -1.93
CA MET A 67 -0.04 1.31 -0.57
C MET A 67 0.44 2.76 -0.57
N LEU A 68 -0.50 3.66 -0.84
CA LEU A 68 -0.31 5.12 -0.87
C LEU A 68 -1.44 5.79 -0.09
N GLY A 69 -1.25 7.03 0.35
CA GLY A 69 -2.30 7.81 0.97
C GLY A 69 -1.87 8.62 2.19
N ILE A 70 -0.96 8.11 3.02
CA ILE A 70 -0.57 8.78 4.26
C ILE A 70 0.15 10.11 4.01
N ASN A 71 0.95 10.20 2.96
CA ASN A 71 1.75 11.39 2.65
C ASN A 71 0.92 12.53 2.06
N GLU A 72 -0.22 12.22 1.51
CA GLU A 72 -1.15 13.19 0.91
C GLU A 72 -2.42 13.44 1.73
N ILE A 73 -2.58 12.84 2.89
CA ILE A 73 -3.82 12.86 3.69
C ILE A 73 -4.28 14.29 4.08
N GLY A 74 -3.39 15.28 4.03
CA GLY A 74 -3.69 16.67 4.27
C GLY A 74 -4.24 17.44 3.07
N TYR A 75 -4.26 16.84 1.88
CA TYR A 75 -4.81 17.44 0.68
C TYR A 75 -6.32 17.21 0.56
N GLN A 76 -6.96 17.83 -0.45
CA GLN A 76 -8.39 17.63 -0.70
C GLN A 76 -8.67 16.18 -1.12
N ALA A 77 -9.61 15.53 -0.44
CA ALA A 77 -9.92 14.12 -0.66
C ALA A 77 -10.31 13.81 -2.12
N GLU A 78 -11.07 14.69 -2.77
CA GLU A 78 -11.47 14.52 -4.17
C GLU A 78 -10.26 14.46 -5.11
N GLU A 79 -9.24 15.30 -4.89
CA GLU A 79 -8.03 15.30 -5.71
C GLU A 79 -7.17 14.05 -5.46
N ILE A 80 -7.07 13.59 -4.21
CA ILE A 80 -6.41 12.33 -3.87
C ILE A 80 -7.09 11.17 -4.63
N LEU A 81 -8.40 11.06 -4.50
CA LEU A 81 -9.16 9.97 -5.13
C LEU A 81 -9.11 10.02 -6.65
N LYS A 82 -9.15 11.19 -7.25
CA LYS A 82 -8.99 11.36 -8.70
C LYS A 82 -7.63 10.84 -9.19
N ARG A 83 -6.54 11.17 -8.47
CA ARG A 83 -5.20 10.69 -8.80
C ARG A 83 -5.05 9.19 -8.54
N TYR A 84 -5.67 8.69 -7.48
CA TYR A 84 -5.73 7.25 -7.21
C TYR A 84 -6.46 6.50 -8.31
N SER A 85 -7.61 7.04 -8.79
CA SER A 85 -8.32 6.49 -9.95
C SER A 85 -7.46 6.46 -11.20
N ASN A 86 -6.70 7.53 -11.49
CA ASN A 86 -5.78 7.56 -12.62
C ASN A 86 -4.70 6.49 -12.52
N LEU A 87 -4.14 6.26 -11.34
CA LEU A 87 -3.16 5.19 -11.10
C LEU A 87 -3.80 3.82 -11.36
N LEU A 88 -5.00 3.56 -10.84
CA LEU A 88 -5.72 2.32 -11.06
C LEU A 88 -6.02 2.08 -12.54
N GLU A 89 -6.48 3.08 -13.28
CA GLU A 89 -6.76 2.96 -14.72
C GLU A 89 -5.46 2.68 -15.51
N THR A 90 -4.36 3.39 -15.21
CA THR A 90 -3.06 3.13 -15.85
C THR A 90 -2.60 1.68 -15.63
N ILE A 91 -2.77 1.14 -14.41
CA ILE A 91 -2.44 -0.25 -14.11
C ILE A 91 -3.37 -1.20 -14.88
N LYS A 92 -4.67 -0.93 -14.93
CA LYS A 92 -5.63 -1.75 -15.67
C LYS A 92 -5.33 -1.82 -17.16
N GLU A 93 -4.93 -0.70 -17.76
CA GLU A 93 -4.60 -0.61 -19.19
C GLU A 93 -3.30 -1.32 -19.53
N THR A 94 -2.29 -1.19 -18.67
CA THR A 94 -0.96 -1.75 -18.93
C THR A 94 -0.80 -3.19 -18.46
N GLN A 95 -1.61 -3.62 -17.49
CA GLN A 95 -1.60 -4.96 -16.88
C GLN A 95 -3.01 -5.57 -16.91
N PRO A 96 -3.56 -5.90 -18.11
CA PRO A 96 -4.98 -6.25 -18.27
C PRO A 96 -5.42 -7.47 -17.45
N ASP A 97 -4.52 -8.40 -17.20
CA ASP A 97 -4.80 -9.66 -16.49
C ASP A 97 -4.46 -9.62 -15.01
N ALA A 98 -3.82 -8.53 -14.53
CA ALA A 98 -3.40 -8.43 -13.14
C ALA A 98 -4.57 -8.26 -12.18
N LYS A 99 -4.48 -8.95 -11.05
CA LYS A 99 -5.27 -8.65 -9.85
C LYS A 99 -4.62 -7.50 -9.10
N ILE A 100 -5.42 -6.51 -8.68
CA ILE A 100 -4.95 -5.30 -8.03
C ILE A 100 -5.37 -5.33 -6.56
N PHE A 101 -4.44 -5.06 -5.67
CA PHE A 101 -4.67 -5.05 -4.23
C PHE A 101 -4.43 -3.64 -3.70
N VAL A 102 -5.51 -2.94 -3.36
CA VAL A 102 -5.48 -1.64 -2.71
C VAL A 102 -5.30 -1.86 -1.22
N HIS A 103 -4.18 -1.42 -0.70
CA HIS A 103 -3.83 -1.59 0.70
C HIS A 103 -4.30 -0.38 1.52
N GLY A 104 -5.04 -0.62 2.59
CA GLY A 104 -5.41 0.40 3.55
C GLY A 104 -4.19 1.00 4.25
N ASN A 105 -4.27 2.27 4.60
CA ASN A 105 -3.22 2.94 5.34
C ASN A 105 -3.23 2.49 6.79
N LEU A 106 -2.04 2.18 7.31
CA LEU A 106 -1.83 1.83 8.71
C LEU A 106 -2.23 3.01 9.61
N HIS A 107 -2.90 2.71 10.71
CA HIS A 107 -3.16 3.68 11.76
C HIS A 107 -1.85 4.22 12.38
N VAL A 108 -1.95 5.36 13.00
CA VAL A 108 -0.91 5.91 13.87
C VAL A 108 -1.28 5.64 15.34
N THR A 109 -0.33 5.80 16.26
CA THR A 109 -0.64 5.64 17.69
C THR A 109 -1.68 6.65 18.16
N LYS A 110 -2.35 6.36 19.27
CA LYS A 110 -3.30 7.27 19.93
C LYS A 110 -2.68 8.64 20.20
N GLU A 111 -1.45 8.66 20.69
CA GLU A 111 -0.71 9.91 20.97
C GLU A 111 -0.54 10.76 19.70
N ARG A 112 -0.07 10.15 18.61
CA ARG A 112 0.09 10.83 17.33
C ARG A 112 -1.25 11.32 16.81
N SER A 113 -2.26 10.48 16.83
CA SER A 113 -3.60 10.79 16.35
C SER A 113 -4.25 11.97 17.07
N GLN A 114 -3.99 12.13 18.37
CA GLN A 114 -4.51 13.24 19.17
C GLN A 114 -3.74 14.54 19.00
N SER A 115 -2.44 14.46 18.70
CA SER A 115 -1.56 15.61 18.59
C SER A 115 -1.45 16.19 17.18
N ASP A 116 -1.68 15.40 16.15
CA ASP A 116 -1.54 15.81 14.76
C ASP A 116 -2.90 16.13 14.13
N LYS A 117 -3.05 17.34 13.59
CA LYS A 117 -4.30 17.79 12.95
C LYS A 117 -4.50 17.21 11.55
N ILE A 118 -3.45 16.68 10.92
CA ILE A 118 -3.44 16.18 9.55
C ILE A 118 -3.37 14.65 9.57
N ILE A 119 -2.29 14.09 10.12
CA ILE A 119 -2.08 12.65 10.19
C ILE A 119 -2.67 12.13 11.50
N ASN A 120 -3.94 11.73 11.44
CA ASN A 120 -4.67 11.19 12.57
C ASN A 120 -5.62 10.07 12.12
N ASN A 121 -5.97 9.17 13.04
CA ASN A 121 -6.77 7.99 12.71
C ASN A 121 -8.17 8.31 12.13
N PRO A 122 -8.88 9.35 12.57
CA PRO A 122 -10.12 9.76 11.89
C PRO A 122 -9.92 10.14 10.41
N ALA A 123 -8.80 10.77 10.05
CA ALA A 123 -8.50 11.12 8.66
C ALA A 123 -8.07 9.86 7.87
N ILE A 124 -7.25 8.99 8.46
CA ILE A 124 -6.84 7.71 7.89
C ILE A 124 -8.08 6.84 7.62
N ASN A 125 -8.99 6.71 8.58
CA ASN A 125 -10.23 5.94 8.42
C ASN A 125 -11.11 6.45 7.29
N ARG A 126 -11.26 7.77 7.14
CA ARG A 126 -12.01 8.35 6.00
C ARG A 126 -11.38 8.03 4.66
N LEU A 127 -10.05 8.10 4.57
CA LEU A 127 -9.34 7.76 3.35
C LEU A 127 -9.46 6.26 3.06
N ASN A 128 -9.21 5.40 4.03
CA ASN A 128 -9.32 3.95 3.89
C ASN A 128 -10.72 3.52 3.44
N ALA A 129 -11.77 4.07 4.06
CA ALA A 129 -13.15 3.82 3.63
C ALA A 129 -13.47 4.32 2.21
N SER A 130 -12.72 5.31 1.71
CA SER A 130 -12.85 5.76 0.33
C SER A 130 -12.08 4.87 -0.64
N LEU A 131 -10.91 4.38 -0.24
CA LEU A 131 -10.10 3.44 -1.03
C LEU A 131 -10.78 2.07 -1.13
N GLU A 132 -11.41 1.60 -0.06
CA GLU A 132 -12.17 0.35 -0.06
C GLU A 132 -13.27 0.31 -1.14
N LYS A 133 -13.87 1.45 -1.49
CA LYS A 133 -14.90 1.54 -2.54
C LYS A 133 -14.39 1.22 -3.96
N TYR A 134 -13.08 1.18 -4.18
CA TYR A 134 -12.53 0.71 -5.46
C TYR A 134 -12.57 -0.81 -5.59
N ALA A 135 -12.69 -1.55 -4.48
CA ALA A 135 -12.76 -3.00 -4.52
C ALA A 135 -14.07 -3.48 -5.18
N ASP A 136 -13.92 -4.30 -6.20
CA ASP A 136 -15.00 -5.02 -6.88
C ASP A 136 -15.02 -6.51 -6.53
N ASN A 137 -14.07 -6.96 -5.69
CA ASN A 137 -13.85 -8.34 -5.28
C ASN A 137 -13.72 -9.35 -6.44
N ASN A 138 -13.35 -8.87 -7.60
CA ASN A 138 -13.07 -9.67 -8.80
C ASN A 138 -11.70 -9.36 -9.36
N ARG A 139 -11.43 -8.09 -9.65
CA ARG A 139 -10.14 -7.61 -10.17
C ARG A 139 -9.41 -6.72 -9.17
N ILE A 140 -10.15 -5.91 -8.42
CA ILE A 140 -9.61 -5.03 -7.38
C ILE A 140 -10.09 -5.52 -6.02
N PHE A 141 -9.14 -5.74 -5.13
CA PHE A 141 -9.36 -6.18 -3.75
C PHE A 141 -8.84 -5.13 -2.77
N TYR A 142 -9.49 -5.01 -1.64
CA TYR A 142 -9.03 -4.16 -0.54
C TYR A 142 -8.46 -5.01 0.58
N LEU A 143 -7.31 -4.58 1.12
CA LEU A 143 -6.60 -5.23 2.22
C LEU A 143 -6.45 -4.27 3.40
N ASP A 144 -6.98 -4.62 4.56
CA ASP A 144 -6.88 -3.83 5.79
C ASP A 144 -5.90 -4.46 6.78
N ILE A 145 -4.71 -3.86 6.89
CA ILE A 145 -3.63 -4.30 7.78
C ILE A 145 -3.88 -3.94 9.25
N ASN A 146 -4.78 -3.04 9.55
CA ASN A 146 -4.90 -2.45 10.88
C ASN A 146 -5.20 -3.50 11.95
N SER A 147 -5.97 -4.54 11.60
CA SER A 147 -6.24 -5.65 12.52
C SER A 147 -4.99 -6.39 13.06
N LEU A 148 -3.86 -6.34 12.32
CA LEU A 148 -2.61 -6.98 12.75
C LEU A 148 -1.82 -6.12 13.74
N PHE A 149 -1.94 -4.80 13.63
CA PHE A 149 -1.06 -3.88 14.35
C PHE A 149 -1.76 -2.97 15.35
N ASP A 150 -3.08 -2.89 15.32
CA ASP A 150 -3.84 -2.06 16.24
C ASP A 150 -3.85 -2.63 17.66
N ASP A 151 -3.99 -1.71 18.61
CA ASP A 151 -4.35 -1.99 19.98
C ASP A 151 -5.87 -2.24 20.11
N ASN A 152 -6.34 -2.49 21.34
CA ASN A 152 -7.76 -2.73 21.62
C ASN A 152 -8.66 -1.51 21.41
N GLU A 153 -8.09 -0.33 21.18
CA GLU A 153 -8.81 0.93 20.93
C GLU A 153 -8.82 1.32 19.42
N GLY A 154 -8.21 0.51 18.56
CA GLY A 154 -8.13 0.75 17.11
C GLY A 154 -7.10 1.81 16.73
N ASN A 155 -5.98 1.86 17.44
CA ASN A 155 -4.83 2.68 17.10
C ASN A 155 -3.60 1.78 16.94
N LEU A 156 -2.61 2.20 16.16
CA LEU A 156 -1.33 1.49 16.13
C LEU A 156 -0.81 1.27 17.56
N ASP A 157 -0.54 0.02 17.89
CA ASP A 157 -0.03 -0.38 19.19
C ASP A 157 1.32 0.32 19.46
N PRO A 158 1.44 1.14 20.52
CA PRO A 158 2.67 1.86 20.83
C PRO A 158 3.87 0.95 21.12
N GLU A 159 3.65 -0.34 21.45
CA GLU A 159 4.72 -1.31 21.63
C GLU A 159 5.31 -1.80 20.30
N LYS A 160 4.64 -1.53 19.19
CA LYS A 160 5.06 -1.96 17.84
C LYS A 160 5.77 -0.88 17.03
N THR A 161 5.95 0.32 17.58
CA THR A 161 6.51 1.49 16.89
C THR A 161 7.49 2.26 17.77
N SER A 162 8.36 3.08 17.14
CA SER A 162 9.23 4.03 17.83
C SER A 162 8.96 5.49 17.46
N ASP A 163 8.25 5.71 16.36
CA ASP A 163 7.97 7.04 15.80
C ASP A 163 6.48 7.35 15.70
N ASN A 164 5.65 6.45 16.25
CA ASN A 164 4.19 6.56 16.25
C ASN A 164 3.51 6.34 14.88
N VAL A 165 4.25 5.99 13.83
CA VAL A 165 3.76 5.89 12.44
C VAL A 165 4.19 4.59 11.75
N HIS A 166 5.45 4.19 11.90
CA HIS A 166 6.01 2.98 11.29
C HIS A 166 6.17 1.88 12.32
N VAL A 167 5.93 0.64 11.91
CA VAL A 167 6.23 -0.50 12.78
C VAL A 167 7.75 -0.76 12.84
N TYR A 168 8.23 -1.37 13.92
CA TYR A 168 9.62 -1.80 14.01
C TYR A 168 9.97 -2.79 12.89
N ALA A 169 11.23 -2.80 12.46
CA ALA A 169 11.75 -3.67 11.41
C ALA A 169 11.34 -5.15 11.57
N LYS A 170 11.33 -5.66 12.78
CA LYS A 170 10.96 -7.06 13.09
C LYS A 170 9.53 -7.44 12.70
N TYR A 171 8.62 -6.47 12.60
CA TYR A 171 7.21 -6.71 12.28
C TYR A 171 6.89 -6.70 10.79
N TYR A 172 7.84 -6.28 9.93
CA TYR A 172 7.60 -6.34 8.49
C TYR A 172 7.56 -7.76 7.94
N ILE A 173 8.18 -8.73 8.61
CA ILE A 173 8.03 -10.14 8.25
C ILE A 173 6.61 -10.65 8.55
N ASP A 174 6.01 -10.21 9.67
CA ASP A 174 4.63 -10.55 10.01
C ASP A 174 3.66 -9.88 9.01
N TRP A 175 3.94 -8.63 8.61
CA TRP A 175 3.19 -7.92 7.58
C TRP A 175 3.25 -8.64 6.24
N ALA A 176 4.43 -9.06 5.81
CA ALA A 176 4.62 -9.78 4.55
C ALA A 176 3.89 -11.14 4.55
N ASN A 177 3.94 -11.88 5.66
CA ASN A 177 3.22 -13.15 5.81
C ASN A 177 1.69 -12.93 5.74
N TRP A 178 1.19 -11.95 6.49
CA TRP A 178 -0.23 -11.56 6.45
C TRP A 178 -0.66 -11.17 5.03
N LEU A 179 0.17 -10.41 4.30
CA LEU A 179 -0.11 -10.00 2.93
C LEU A 179 -0.29 -11.21 2.01
N VAL A 180 0.52 -12.24 2.16
CA VAL A 180 0.41 -13.49 1.39
C VAL A 180 -0.86 -14.26 1.75
N GLU A 181 -1.18 -14.36 3.04
CA GLU A 181 -2.35 -15.08 3.54
C GLU A 181 -3.65 -14.40 3.10
N GLU A 182 -3.79 -13.10 3.30
CA GLU A 182 -4.96 -12.32 2.89
C GLU A 182 -5.17 -12.32 1.38
N THR A 183 -4.08 -12.20 0.61
CA THR A 183 -4.16 -12.31 -0.85
C THR A 183 -4.74 -13.65 -1.26
N THR A 184 -4.27 -14.73 -0.65
CA THR A 184 -4.74 -16.09 -0.97
C THR A 184 -6.22 -16.25 -0.60
N ALA A 185 -6.63 -15.75 0.56
CA ALA A 185 -8.03 -15.77 1.00
C ALA A 185 -8.94 -15.01 0.03
N LYS A 186 -8.58 -13.76 -0.33
CA LYS A 186 -9.37 -12.93 -1.26
C LYS A 186 -9.52 -13.55 -2.64
N LEU A 187 -8.47 -14.15 -3.18
CA LEU A 187 -8.55 -14.82 -4.47
C LEU A 187 -9.41 -16.07 -4.43
N SER A 188 -9.33 -16.86 -3.34
CA SER A 188 -10.17 -18.05 -3.15
C SER A 188 -11.65 -17.72 -2.98
N GLU A 189 -11.98 -16.58 -2.35
CA GLU A 189 -13.34 -16.08 -2.24
C GLU A 189 -13.94 -15.65 -3.58
N ALA A 190 -13.12 -15.06 -4.45
CA ALA A 190 -13.54 -14.59 -5.77
C ALA A 190 -13.78 -15.72 -6.78
N ASP A 191 -13.17 -16.89 -6.58
CA ASP A 191 -13.30 -18.05 -7.44
C ASP A 191 -14.52 -18.92 -7.09
N ASN A 192 -15.25 -18.62 -5.99
CA ASN A 192 -16.44 -19.34 -5.52
C ASN A 192 -17.74 -18.58 -5.82
#